data_9d142d5b8dea84f19a13bd7c3b4c08d0
#
_entry.id   9d142d5b8dea84f19a13bd7c3b4c08d0
#
_cell.length_a   1.000
_cell.length_b   1.000
_cell.length_c   1.000
_cell.angle_alpha   90.00
_cell.angle_beta   90.00
_cell.angle_gamma   90.00
#
_symmetry.space_group_name_H-M   'P 1'
#
loop_
_entity.id
_entity.type
_entity.pdbx_description
1 polymer ?
#
loop_
_entity_poly.entity_id
_entity_poly.type
_entity_poly.pdbx_seq_one_letter_code
_entity_poly.pdbx_strand_id
1 'polypeptide(L)'
;MSKKTLPPLHLACSDDELRPALQHIEIIDGIATATNAHVIARLNLSVFSYLTDEAIRKLNGKLIHRDIWEVIQDATLIEVEGDRLHYEKGGVKADFDISTTYKYPDHKVIIDAVANSMFGKKSFICFDPNLVVIAKKIFPSENLIMRFYANNDMMVLFPSGETKGFIGIIPMKITEEEATIDFSLT
;
A
#
# COMPACT_ATOMS: atom_id res chain seq x y z
N MET A 1 -24.89 -0.04 2.68
CA MET A 1 -23.65 0.28 1.95
C MET A 1 -22.65 0.83 2.94
N SER A 2 -21.52 0.20 3.17
CA SER A 2 -20.42 0.72 3.98
C SER A 2 -19.93 2.02 3.34
N LYS A 3 -19.79 3.09 4.13
CA LYS A 3 -19.25 4.36 3.65
C LYS A 3 -17.82 4.07 3.18
N LYS A 4 -17.53 4.29 1.88
CA LYS A 4 -16.16 4.14 1.39
C LYS A 4 -15.29 5.19 2.10
N THR A 5 -14.21 4.74 2.70
CA THR A 5 -13.14 5.59 3.26
C THR A 5 -11.92 5.49 2.36
N LEU A 6 -10.94 6.36 2.53
CA LEU A 6 -9.64 6.12 1.92
C LEU A 6 -9.01 4.86 2.55
N PRO A 7 -8.40 3.99 1.75
CA PRO A 7 -7.66 2.86 2.30
C PRO A 7 -6.48 3.34 3.14
N PRO A 8 -6.20 2.70 4.29
CA PRO A 8 -5.17 3.13 5.24
C PRO A 8 -3.74 2.85 4.74
N LEU A 9 -3.37 3.43 3.61
CA LEU A 9 -2.06 3.24 2.97
C LEU A 9 -0.89 3.76 3.80
N HIS A 10 -1.12 4.72 4.72
CA HIS A 10 -0.12 5.20 5.67
C HIS A 10 0.53 4.05 6.47
N LEU A 11 -0.19 2.95 6.69
CA LEU A 11 0.32 1.76 7.38
C LEU A 11 1.40 1.01 6.59
N ALA A 12 1.47 1.20 5.28
CA ALA A 12 2.50 0.63 4.43
C ALA A 12 3.68 1.60 4.19
N CYS A 13 3.60 2.84 4.68
CA CYS A 13 4.71 3.79 4.63
C CYS A 13 5.77 3.48 5.68
N SER A 14 6.99 3.98 5.48
CA SER A 14 8.05 3.96 6.47
C SER A 14 7.79 4.98 7.58
N ASP A 15 8.26 4.67 8.79
CA ASP A 15 8.39 5.60 9.92
C ASP A 15 9.84 6.09 10.11
N ASP A 16 10.76 5.61 9.27
CA ASP A 16 12.18 5.98 9.30
C ASP A 16 12.38 7.38 8.74
N GLU A 17 12.79 8.33 9.59
CA GLU A 17 13.07 9.73 9.21
C GLU A 17 14.25 9.86 8.24
N LEU A 18 15.13 8.86 8.17
CA LEU A 18 16.24 8.82 7.22
C LEU A 18 15.79 8.46 5.79
N ARG A 19 14.51 8.07 5.62
CA ARG A 19 13.90 7.70 4.34
C ARG A 19 12.65 8.52 4.05
N PRO A 20 12.76 9.85 3.99
CA PRO A 20 11.58 10.74 3.92
C PRO A 20 10.69 10.47 2.70
N ALA A 21 11.25 10.02 1.57
CA ALA A 21 10.44 9.66 0.41
C ALA A 21 9.47 8.49 0.70
N LEU A 22 9.87 7.50 1.54
CA LEU A 22 9.05 6.36 1.90
C LEU A 22 7.99 6.69 2.98
N GLN A 23 8.03 7.89 3.56
CA GLN A 23 6.97 8.39 4.44
C GLN A 23 5.77 8.93 3.66
N HIS A 24 5.78 8.84 2.33
CA HIS A 24 4.74 9.38 1.47
C HIS A 24 4.03 8.27 0.69
N ILE A 25 2.81 8.59 0.29
CA ILE A 25 2.03 7.84 -0.68
C ILE A 25 2.17 8.54 -2.03
N GLU A 26 2.68 7.85 -3.04
CA GLU A 26 2.78 8.34 -4.41
C GLU A 26 1.47 8.09 -5.15
N ILE A 27 1.00 9.08 -5.91
CA ILE A 27 -0.20 8.95 -6.75
C ILE A 27 0.18 9.22 -8.21
N ILE A 28 0.14 8.17 -9.03
CA ILE A 28 0.42 8.23 -10.48
C ILE A 28 -0.73 7.55 -11.22
N ASP A 29 -1.32 8.23 -12.20
CA ASP A 29 -2.39 7.71 -13.05
C ASP A 29 -3.57 7.09 -12.27
N GLY A 30 -3.91 7.70 -11.14
CA GLY A 30 -4.96 7.23 -10.25
C GLY A 30 -4.60 6.01 -9.41
N ILE A 31 -3.35 5.55 -9.48
CA ILE A 31 -2.81 4.49 -8.65
C ILE A 31 -2.06 5.10 -7.46
N ALA A 32 -2.48 4.74 -6.26
CA ALA A 32 -1.77 5.08 -5.04
C ALA A 32 -0.81 3.96 -4.66
N THR A 33 0.43 4.33 -4.36
CA THR A 33 1.51 3.41 -3.97
C THR A 33 2.15 3.87 -2.67
N ALA A 34 2.30 2.94 -1.72
CA ALA A 34 3.00 3.15 -0.45
C ALA A 34 3.94 1.98 -0.18
N THR A 35 5.11 2.25 0.38
CA THR A 35 6.10 1.21 0.73
C THR A 35 6.99 1.63 1.88
N ASN A 36 7.43 0.65 2.67
CA ASN A 36 8.48 0.80 3.69
C ASN A 36 9.73 -0.04 3.36
N ALA A 37 9.87 -0.51 2.12
CA ALA A 37 10.88 -1.44 1.61
C ALA A 37 10.67 -2.93 1.99
N HIS A 38 9.78 -3.26 2.92
CA HIS A 38 9.40 -4.64 3.27
C HIS A 38 8.01 -5.02 2.76
N VAL A 39 7.16 -4.04 2.62
CA VAL A 39 5.82 -4.16 2.03
C VAL A 39 5.63 -3.08 0.98
N ILE A 40 4.93 -3.40 -0.09
CA ILE A 40 4.44 -2.44 -1.07
C ILE A 40 2.94 -2.62 -1.22
N ALA A 41 2.16 -1.56 -0.96
CA ALA A 41 0.73 -1.51 -1.21
C ALA A 41 0.48 -0.66 -2.46
N ARG A 42 -0.27 -1.21 -3.40
CA ARG A 42 -0.60 -0.53 -4.65
C ARG A 42 -2.05 -0.77 -5.02
N LEU A 43 -2.82 0.30 -5.24
CA LEU A 43 -4.24 0.18 -5.52
C LEU A 43 -4.78 1.36 -6.34
N ASN A 44 -5.82 1.06 -7.12
CA ASN A 44 -6.53 2.04 -7.93
C ASN A 44 -7.53 2.82 -7.05
N LEU A 45 -7.35 4.14 -6.94
CA LEU A 45 -8.17 5.00 -6.10
C LEU A 45 -9.64 5.07 -6.55
N SER A 46 -9.93 4.95 -7.85
CA SER A 46 -11.31 4.98 -8.33
C SER A 46 -12.12 3.77 -7.86
N VAL A 47 -11.45 2.66 -7.52
CA VAL A 47 -12.06 1.42 -7.02
C VAL A 47 -12.12 1.39 -5.51
N PHE A 48 -11.00 1.75 -4.86
CA PHE A 48 -10.81 1.55 -3.42
C PHE A 48 -11.06 2.79 -2.57
N SER A 49 -11.39 3.94 -3.17
CA SER A 49 -11.65 5.16 -2.40
C SER A 49 -12.99 5.80 -2.74
N TYR A 50 -13.35 6.82 -1.97
CA TYR A 50 -14.53 7.67 -2.22
C TYR A 50 -14.19 8.92 -3.05
N LEU A 51 -12.92 9.11 -3.43
CA LEU A 51 -12.47 10.27 -4.19
C LEU A 51 -13.18 10.36 -5.54
N THR A 52 -13.50 11.58 -5.94
CA THR A 52 -14.02 11.85 -7.27
C THR A 52 -12.91 11.71 -8.31
N ASP A 53 -13.26 11.43 -9.56
CA ASP A 53 -12.29 11.37 -10.67
C ASP A 53 -11.53 12.70 -10.82
N GLU A 54 -12.16 13.82 -10.48
CA GLU A 54 -11.51 15.13 -10.50
C GLU A 54 -10.45 15.24 -9.41
N ALA A 55 -10.76 14.85 -8.17
CA ALA A 55 -9.78 14.84 -7.07
C ALA A 55 -8.62 13.91 -7.38
N ILE A 56 -8.89 12.73 -7.92
CA ILE A 56 -7.84 11.77 -8.33
C ILE A 56 -6.92 12.38 -9.41
N ARG A 57 -7.49 13.06 -10.41
CA ARG A 57 -6.69 13.75 -11.45
C ARG A 57 -5.82 14.86 -10.88
N LYS A 58 -6.35 15.66 -9.94
CA LYS A 58 -5.59 16.74 -9.29
C LYS A 58 -4.47 16.23 -8.38
N LEU A 59 -4.63 15.02 -7.82
CA LEU A 59 -3.61 14.34 -7.04
C LEU A 59 -2.52 13.69 -7.89
N ASN A 60 -2.69 13.60 -9.20
CA ASN A 60 -1.71 12.94 -10.08
C ASN A 60 -0.33 13.61 -9.99
N GLY A 61 0.72 12.81 -9.79
CA GLY A 61 2.09 13.29 -9.61
C GLY A 61 2.40 13.82 -8.21
N LYS A 62 1.46 13.76 -7.25
CA LYS A 62 1.68 14.22 -5.88
C LYS A 62 2.19 13.09 -4.97
N LEU A 63 2.95 13.51 -3.96
CA LEU A 63 3.35 12.69 -2.82
C LEU A 63 2.62 13.21 -1.59
N ILE A 64 1.80 12.37 -0.96
CA ILE A 64 1.06 12.73 0.24
C ILE A 64 1.74 12.12 1.46
N HIS A 65 2.15 12.95 2.41
CA HIS A 65 2.76 12.45 3.64
C HIS A 65 1.80 11.51 4.40
N ARG A 66 2.34 10.46 5.01
CA ARG A 66 1.57 9.44 5.73
C ARG A 66 0.60 10.02 6.77
N ASP A 67 1.03 11.03 7.51
CA ASP A 67 0.21 11.64 8.56
C ASP A 67 -0.96 12.44 7.97
N ILE A 68 -0.73 13.13 6.84
CA ILE A 68 -1.82 13.80 6.10
C ILE A 68 -2.81 12.75 5.60
N TRP A 69 -2.31 11.66 5.02
CA TRP A 69 -3.16 10.57 4.52
C TRP A 69 -4.02 9.95 5.62
N GLU A 70 -3.45 9.76 6.82
CA GLU A 70 -4.18 9.24 7.98
C GLU A 70 -5.32 10.17 8.38
N VAL A 71 -5.06 11.49 8.45
CA VAL A 71 -6.07 12.49 8.81
C VAL A 71 -7.22 12.53 7.81
N ILE A 72 -6.94 12.44 6.52
CA ILE A 72 -7.94 12.60 5.47
C ILE A 72 -8.75 11.34 5.16
N GLN A 73 -8.47 10.20 5.79
CA GLN A 73 -9.10 8.91 5.47
C GLN A 73 -10.63 8.93 5.50
N ASP A 74 -11.19 9.65 6.42
CA ASP A 74 -12.63 9.70 6.67
C ASP A 74 -13.23 11.09 6.45
N ALA A 75 -12.54 11.92 5.65
CA ALA A 75 -13.04 13.22 5.25
C ALA A 75 -14.43 13.15 4.60
N THR A 76 -15.22 14.20 4.76
CA THR A 76 -16.47 14.38 4.02
C THR A 76 -16.23 15.07 2.68
N LEU A 77 -15.17 15.89 2.61
CA LEU A 77 -14.75 16.59 1.41
C LEU A 77 -13.21 16.62 1.35
N ILE A 78 -12.69 16.35 0.18
CA ILE A 78 -11.28 16.61 -0.18
C ILE A 78 -11.28 17.36 -1.49
N GLU A 79 -10.66 18.53 -1.48
CA GLU A 79 -10.40 19.35 -2.67
C GLU A 79 -8.90 19.59 -2.79
N VAL A 80 -8.40 19.67 -4.03
CA VAL A 80 -6.98 19.89 -4.31
C VAL A 80 -6.83 21.07 -5.25
N GLU A 81 -6.04 22.07 -4.84
CA GLU A 81 -5.66 23.22 -5.63
C GLU A 81 -4.14 23.36 -5.65
N GLY A 82 -3.52 23.10 -6.79
CA GLY A 82 -2.06 23.14 -6.91
C GLY A 82 -1.40 22.17 -5.92
N ASP A 83 -0.66 22.72 -4.96
CA ASP A 83 0.00 22.00 -3.87
C ASP A 83 -0.73 22.12 -2.52
N ARG A 84 -2.00 22.53 -2.54
CA ARG A 84 -2.86 22.60 -1.37
C ARG A 84 -3.93 21.51 -1.41
N LEU A 85 -4.09 20.82 -0.28
CA LEU A 85 -5.15 19.85 -0.06
C LEU A 85 -6.07 20.42 1.03
N HIS A 86 -7.31 20.68 0.67
CA HIS A 86 -8.37 21.13 1.57
C HIS A 86 -9.15 19.93 2.08
N TYR A 87 -9.32 19.88 3.37
CA TYR A 87 -9.98 18.81 4.10
C TYR A 87 -11.17 19.36 4.87
N GLU A 88 -12.30 18.65 4.84
CA GLU A 88 -13.44 18.93 5.70
C GLU A 88 -14.01 17.65 6.29
N LYS A 89 -14.29 17.68 7.61
CA LYS A 89 -14.99 16.63 8.33
C LYS A 89 -15.74 17.20 9.53
N GLY A 90 -17.05 16.97 9.60
CA GLY A 90 -17.87 17.36 10.75
C GLY A 90 -17.81 18.85 11.10
N GLY A 91 -17.62 19.72 10.10
CA GLY A 91 -17.47 21.16 10.27
C GLY A 91 -16.05 21.63 10.61
N VAL A 92 -15.10 20.71 10.81
CA VAL A 92 -13.68 21.02 10.94
C VAL A 92 -13.07 21.11 9.55
N LYS A 93 -12.32 22.18 9.28
CA LYS A 93 -11.60 22.41 8.03
C LYS A 93 -10.11 22.53 8.32
N ALA A 94 -9.30 21.97 7.45
CA ALA A 94 -7.85 22.12 7.49
C ALA A 94 -7.27 22.14 6.08
N ASP A 95 -6.14 22.83 5.93
CA ASP A 95 -5.39 22.92 4.69
C ASP A 95 -4.01 22.31 4.91
N PHE A 96 -3.63 21.42 4.02
CA PHE A 96 -2.32 20.78 4.03
C PHE A 96 -1.52 21.22 2.82
N ASP A 97 -0.24 21.52 3.04
CA ASP A 97 0.73 21.68 1.96
C ASP A 97 1.20 20.27 1.55
N ILE A 98 0.98 19.95 0.29
CA ILE A 98 1.39 18.66 -0.33
C ILE A 98 2.50 18.87 -1.36
N SER A 99 3.17 20.04 -1.32
CA SER A 99 4.38 20.27 -2.09
C SER A 99 5.51 19.37 -1.57
N THR A 100 6.25 18.76 -2.48
CA THR A 100 7.41 17.96 -2.10
C THR A 100 8.47 17.95 -3.19
N THR A 101 9.74 17.95 -2.77
CA THR A 101 10.90 17.81 -3.65
C THR A 101 11.46 16.39 -3.65
N TYR A 102 10.91 15.49 -2.85
CA TYR A 102 11.39 14.11 -2.80
C TYR A 102 11.09 13.38 -4.09
N LYS A 103 12.05 12.58 -4.53
CA LYS A 103 11.87 11.61 -5.60
C LYS A 103 11.45 10.28 -4.99
N TYR A 104 10.27 9.80 -5.34
CA TYR A 104 9.82 8.48 -4.91
C TYR A 104 10.66 7.38 -5.57
N PRO A 105 10.97 6.27 -4.87
CA PRO A 105 11.72 5.16 -5.45
C PRO A 105 11.01 4.55 -6.66
N ASP A 106 11.79 4.19 -7.68
CA ASP A 106 11.24 3.48 -8.83
C ASP A 106 10.86 2.04 -8.44
N HIS A 107 9.57 1.86 -8.18
CA HIS A 107 8.99 0.57 -7.84
C HIS A 107 8.51 -0.23 -9.07
N LYS A 108 8.54 0.39 -10.26
CA LYS A 108 8.07 -0.25 -11.50
C LYS A 108 8.87 -1.50 -11.81
N VAL A 109 10.17 -1.48 -11.61
CA VAL A 109 11.04 -2.63 -11.83
C VAL A 109 10.57 -3.86 -11.03
N ILE A 110 10.21 -3.65 -9.76
CA ILE A 110 9.72 -4.73 -8.89
C ILE A 110 8.37 -5.25 -9.37
N ILE A 111 7.46 -4.34 -9.75
CA ILE A 111 6.12 -4.69 -10.21
C ILE A 111 6.17 -5.42 -11.54
N ASP A 112 6.95 -4.94 -12.50
CA ASP A 112 7.12 -5.56 -13.81
C ASP A 112 7.76 -6.96 -13.68
N ALA A 113 8.73 -7.11 -12.78
CA ALA A 113 9.34 -8.40 -12.50
C ALA A 113 8.33 -9.41 -11.92
N VAL A 114 7.44 -8.98 -11.02
CA VAL A 114 6.36 -9.82 -10.49
C VAL A 114 5.33 -10.13 -11.58
N ALA A 115 4.90 -9.12 -12.36
CA ALA A 115 3.89 -9.30 -13.40
C ALA A 115 4.33 -10.29 -14.49
N ASN A 116 5.64 -10.32 -14.81
CA ASN A 116 6.22 -11.19 -15.83
C ASN A 116 6.76 -12.52 -15.26
N SER A 117 6.65 -12.76 -13.96
CA SER A 117 7.16 -14.00 -13.37
C SER A 117 6.10 -15.09 -13.34
N MET A 118 6.55 -16.34 -13.46
CA MET A 118 5.71 -17.52 -13.25
C MET A 118 5.44 -17.71 -11.76
N PHE A 119 4.35 -18.40 -11.43
CA PHE A 119 4.08 -18.79 -10.05
C PHE A 119 5.17 -19.72 -9.53
N GLY A 120 5.76 -19.38 -8.40
CA GLY A 120 6.77 -20.18 -7.73
C GLY A 120 6.14 -21.27 -6.87
N LYS A 121 6.80 -22.42 -6.80
CA LYS A 121 6.56 -23.41 -5.74
C LYS A 121 7.60 -23.16 -4.66
N LYS A 122 7.17 -22.73 -3.49
CA LYS A 122 8.03 -22.56 -2.31
C LYS A 122 7.66 -23.62 -1.27
N SER A 123 8.67 -24.23 -0.66
CA SER A 123 8.47 -25.16 0.45
C SER A 123 8.14 -24.42 1.74
N PHE A 124 8.71 -23.22 1.90
CA PHE A 124 8.50 -22.35 3.05
C PHE A 124 8.72 -20.89 2.66
N ILE A 125 8.12 -19.98 3.42
CA ILE A 125 8.36 -18.54 3.35
C ILE A 125 8.36 -17.99 4.77
N CYS A 126 9.37 -17.19 5.09
CA CYS A 126 9.45 -16.43 6.33
C CYS A 126 9.11 -14.96 6.09
N PHE A 127 8.20 -14.42 6.86
CA PHE A 127 7.82 -13.01 6.80
C PHE A 127 7.35 -12.52 8.17
N ASP A 128 7.37 -11.21 8.38
CA ASP A 128 6.73 -10.61 9.54
C ASP A 128 5.20 -10.71 9.42
N PRO A 129 4.50 -11.42 10.31
CA PRO A 129 3.05 -11.56 10.26
C PRO A 129 2.30 -10.22 10.38
N ASN A 130 2.91 -9.17 10.96
CA ASN A 130 2.32 -7.84 11.00
C ASN A 130 2.07 -7.27 9.60
N LEU A 131 2.85 -7.66 8.60
CA LEU A 131 2.63 -7.23 7.21
C LEU A 131 1.32 -7.80 6.64
N VAL A 132 0.90 -8.98 7.06
CA VAL A 132 -0.42 -9.55 6.71
C VAL A 132 -1.54 -8.79 7.44
N VAL A 133 -1.31 -8.36 8.68
CA VAL A 133 -2.26 -7.50 9.41
C VAL A 133 -2.44 -6.15 8.70
N ILE A 134 -1.37 -5.55 8.18
CA ILE A 134 -1.44 -4.35 7.34
C ILE A 134 -2.31 -4.63 6.09
N ALA A 135 -2.08 -5.76 5.40
CA ALA A 135 -2.87 -6.16 4.25
C ALA A 135 -4.36 -6.27 4.57
N LYS A 136 -4.71 -6.88 5.71
CA LYS A 136 -6.10 -7.00 6.19
C LYS A 136 -6.74 -5.65 6.50
N LYS A 137 -5.97 -4.69 7.01
CA LYS A 137 -6.48 -3.33 7.29
C LYS A 137 -6.70 -2.53 6.01
N ILE A 138 -5.78 -2.64 5.04
CA ILE A 138 -5.89 -1.97 3.74
C ILE A 138 -7.04 -2.57 2.91
N PHE A 139 -7.18 -3.90 2.93
CA PHE A 139 -8.25 -4.64 2.28
C PHE A 139 -9.15 -5.30 3.33
N PRO A 140 -10.19 -4.63 3.82
CA PRO A 140 -11.07 -5.18 4.86
C PRO A 140 -12.01 -6.28 4.36
N SER A 141 -11.82 -6.80 3.14
CA SER A 141 -12.53 -7.95 2.61
C SER A 141 -12.36 -9.19 3.51
N GLU A 142 -13.34 -10.11 3.49
CA GLU A 142 -13.27 -11.34 4.29
C GLU A 142 -12.16 -12.27 3.81
N ASN A 143 -11.93 -12.33 2.48
CA ASN A 143 -10.99 -13.25 1.88
C ASN A 143 -9.91 -12.50 1.09
N LEU A 144 -8.64 -12.83 1.40
CA LEU A 144 -7.49 -12.43 0.60
C LEU A 144 -6.93 -13.64 -0.13
N ILE A 145 -6.61 -13.45 -1.40
CA ILE A 145 -5.88 -14.44 -2.19
C ILE A 145 -4.39 -14.16 -2.01
N MET A 146 -3.63 -15.23 -1.73
CA MET A 146 -2.18 -15.17 -1.60
C MET A 146 -1.53 -15.88 -2.79
N ARG A 147 -0.56 -15.22 -3.43
CA ARG A 147 0.24 -15.77 -4.51
C ARG A 147 1.72 -15.59 -4.25
N PHE A 148 2.51 -16.57 -4.68
CA PHE A 148 3.97 -16.58 -4.59
C PHE A 148 4.56 -16.50 -5.99
N TYR A 149 5.57 -15.64 -6.16
CA TYR A 149 6.24 -15.42 -7.45
C TYR A 149 7.70 -15.85 -7.39
N ALA A 150 8.12 -16.68 -8.35
CA ALA A 150 9.41 -17.37 -8.31
C ALA A 150 10.62 -16.43 -8.40
N ASN A 151 10.53 -15.37 -9.23
CA ASN A 151 11.70 -14.58 -9.59
C ASN A 151 12.10 -13.56 -8.51
N ASN A 152 11.16 -13.13 -7.66
CA ASN A 152 11.40 -12.08 -6.66
C ASN A 152 11.13 -12.52 -5.23
N ASP A 153 10.79 -13.79 -5.05
CA ASP A 153 10.37 -14.32 -3.76
C ASP A 153 9.23 -13.54 -3.08
N MET A 154 8.59 -12.62 -3.81
CA MET A 154 7.54 -11.78 -3.27
C MET A 154 6.26 -12.59 -3.08
N MET A 155 5.63 -12.40 -1.93
CA MET A 155 4.28 -12.85 -1.66
C MET A 155 3.31 -11.70 -1.97
N VAL A 156 2.32 -11.96 -2.82
CA VAL A 156 1.31 -10.96 -3.19
C VAL A 156 -0.04 -11.33 -2.62
N LEU A 157 -0.65 -10.40 -1.92
CA LEU A 157 -1.98 -10.48 -1.32
C LEU A 157 -2.92 -9.52 -2.04
N PHE A 158 -4.11 -9.98 -2.41
CA PHE A 158 -5.14 -9.16 -3.02
C PHE A 158 -6.54 -9.66 -2.66
N PRO A 159 -7.56 -8.77 -2.67
CA PRO A 159 -8.93 -9.15 -2.34
C PRO A 159 -9.51 -10.17 -3.32
N SER A 160 -10.27 -11.13 -2.81
CA SER A 160 -11.03 -12.04 -3.68
C SER A 160 -12.06 -11.25 -4.49
N GLY A 161 -12.06 -11.44 -5.81
CA GLY A 161 -12.98 -10.77 -6.73
C GLY A 161 -12.58 -9.35 -7.17
N GLU A 162 -11.45 -8.80 -6.69
CA GLU A 162 -10.95 -7.49 -7.11
C GLU A 162 -9.45 -7.56 -7.44
N THR A 163 -9.08 -7.16 -8.64
CA THR A 163 -7.70 -7.27 -9.15
C THR A 163 -6.97 -5.93 -9.32
N LYS A 164 -7.67 -4.80 -9.03
CA LYS A 164 -7.12 -3.45 -9.21
C LYS A 164 -6.32 -2.93 -8.02
N GLY A 165 -5.94 -3.81 -7.11
CA GLY A 165 -5.09 -3.49 -5.98
C GLY A 165 -4.44 -4.73 -5.39
N PHE A 166 -3.23 -4.58 -4.87
CA PHE A 166 -2.49 -5.64 -4.20
C PHE A 166 -1.53 -5.10 -3.13
N ILE A 167 -1.09 -6.00 -2.28
CA ILE A 167 0.02 -5.79 -1.36
C ILE A 167 1.08 -6.85 -1.64
N GLY A 168 2.29 -6.41 -1.95
CA GLY A 168 3.47 -7.26 -2.05
C GLY A 168 4.23 -7.26 -0.73
N ILE A 169 4.57 -8.43 -0.24
CA ILE A 169 5.42 -8.63 0.95
C ILE A 169 6.72 -9.27 0.48
N ILE A 170 7.84 -8.67 0.87
CA ILE A 170 9.18 -9.20 0.60
C ILE A 170 9.53 -10.13 1.76
N PRO A 171 9.72 -11.44 1.51
CA PRO A 171 10.06 -12.39 2.55
C PRO A 171 11.46 -12.15 3.11
N MET A 172 11.66 -12.57 4.36
CA MET A 172 12.98 -12.68 4.95
C MET A 172 13.70 -13.92 4.39
N LYS A 173 15.02 -13.80 4.21
CA LYS A 173 15.85 -14.94 3.84
C LYS A 173 16.14 -15.78 5.10
N ILE A 174 15.78 -17.05 5.03
CA ILE A 174 16.09 -18.05 6.06
C ILE A 174 16.66 -19.31 5.42
N THR A 175 17.34 -20.10 6.20
CA THR A 175 17.87 -21.41 5.78
C THR A 175 16.80 -22.51 5.87
N GLU A 176 17.03 -23.65 5.24
CA GLU A 176 16.14 -24.81 5.37
C GLU A 176 16.12 -25.34 6.81
N GLU A 177 17.24 -25.25 7.53
CA GLU A 177 17.33 -25.66 8.93
C GLU A 177 16.41 -24.81 9.83
N GLU A 178 16.41 -23.48 9.63
CA GLU A 178 15.52 -22.56 10.36
C GLU A 178 14.04 -22.78 10.03
N ALA A 179 13.74 -23.35 8.87
CA ALA A 179 12.37 -23.65 8.43
C ALA A 179 11.90 -25.07 8.84
N THR A 180 12.75 -25.86 9.50
CA THR A 180 12.42 -27.22 9.91
C THR A 180 11.51 -27.20 11.14
N ILE A 181 10.42 -27.97 11.09
CA ILE A 181 9.48 -28.15 12.20
C ILE A 181 9.67 -29.55 12.76
N ASP A 182 9.89 -29.66 14.06
CA ASP A 182 9.83 -30.93 14.79
C ASP A 182 8.36 -31.21 15.15
N PHE A 183 7.78 -32.18 14.50
CA PHE A 183 6.40 -32.63 14.75
C PHE A 183 6.28 -33.63 15.92
N SER A 184 7.41 -34.05 16.54
CA SER A 184 7.33 -35.01 17.66
C SER A 184 6.67 -34.41 18.89
N LEU A 185 6.84 -33.07 19.12
CA LEU A 185 6.23 -32.29 20.22
C LEU A 185 6.36 -32.98 21.59
N THR A 186 7.36 -33.82 21.78
CA THR A 186 7.64 -34.57 23.01
C THR A 186 8.71 -33.91 23.85
#